data_5234086b353b5b17fa372af5cd91e756
#
_entry.id   5234086b353b5b17fa372af5cd91e756
#
_cell.length_a   1.000
_cell.length_b   1.000
_cell.length_c   1.000
_cell.angle_alpha   90.00
_cell.angle_beta   90.00
_cell.angle_gamma   90.00
#
_symmetry.space_group_name_H-M   'P 1'
#
loop_
_entity.id
_entity.type
_entity.pdbx_description
1 polymer ?
#
loop_
_entity_poly.entity_id
_entity_poly.type
_entity_poly.pdbx_seq_one_letter_code
_entity_poly.pdbx_strand_id
1 'polypeptide(L)'
;HGHELCGLPGFRTYYGDWTISGPNGFLIPVRNKDGLIQGLKIRLDDADTPDRKYRWFSSRNMPNGTRSYSWVHVTGDTSRKRAFLTEGPLKGDVASHLANNELFICIGGVNALGGLTDTIRELGVREIVEAMDMDQMTNKNVRDAILTMRKEVKKIPGIRYSKYTWNPAYKGVDDYLLSRVAAM
;
A
#
# COMPACT_ATOMS: atom_id res chain seq x y z
N HIS A 1 17.18 12.42 -25.39
CA HIS A 1 15.86 12.01 -25.83
C HIS A 1 14.88 12.40 -24.72
N GLY A 2 14.25 13.58 -24.86
CA GLY A 2 13.29 14.08 -23.90
C GLY A 2 11.99 13.28 -23.95
N HIS A 3 11.88 12.23 -23.15
CA HIS A 3 10.57 11.66 -22.86
C HIS A 3 9.79 12.68 -22.06
N GLU A 4 8.59 12.98 -22.49
CA GLU A 4 7.69 13.81 -21.72
C GLU A 4 7.27 13.03 -20.48
N LEU A 5 7.60 13.57 -19.29
CA LEU A 5 7.25 12.97 -17.99
C LEU A 5 6.03 13.68 -17.37
N CYS A 6 5.32 14.46 -18.18
CA CYS A 6 4.06 15.09 -17.80
C CYS A 6 3.05 14.02 -17.39
N GLY A 7 2.35 14.23 -16.30
CA GLY A 7 1.39 13.26 -15.76
C GLY A 7 1.99 12.22 -14.80
N LEU A 8 3.32 12.17 -14.64
CA LEU A 8 3.98 11.27 -13.68
C LEU A 8 4.22 11.99 -12.34
N PRO A 9 3.57 11.56 -11.23
CA PRO A 9 3.78 12.18 -9.92
C PRO A 9 5.22 12.09 -9.46
N GLY A 10 5.71 13.21 -8.89
CA GLY A 10 7.10 13.34 -8.43
C GLY A 10 8.06 13.92 -9.46
N PHE A 11 7.71 13.91 -10.75
CA PHE A 11 8.48 14.57 -11.80
C PHE A 11 7.99 16.02 -11.99
N ARG A 12 8.93 16.90 -12.33
CA ARG A 12 8.70 18.33 -12.60
C ARG A 12 9.75 18.86 -13.54
N THR A 13 9.54 20.03 -14.11
CA THR A 13 10.60 20.72 -14.84
C THR A 13 11.36 21.71 -13.94
N TYR A 14 12.68 21.81 -14.19
CA TYR A 14 13.57 22.78 -13.57
C TYR A 14 14.53 23.30 -14.63
N TYR A 15 14.54 24.60 -14.89
CA TYR A 15 15.24 25.24 -16.01
C TYR A 15 15.01 24.56 -17.37
N GLY A 16 13.81 24.07 -17.61
CA GLY A 16 13.44 23.42 -18.87
C GLY A 16 13.67 21.90 -18.93
N ASP A 17 14.44 21.34 -18.02
CA ASP A 17 14.74 19.90 -17.96
C ASP A 17 13.83 19.17 -16.96
N TRP A 18 13.47 17.93 -17.30
CA TRP A 18 12.77 17.05 -16.38
C TRP A 18 13.68 16.59 -15.24
N THR A 19 13.18 16.73 -14.02
CA THR A 19 13.87 16.31 -12.80
C THR A 19 12.92 15.66 -11.83
N ILE A 20 13.49 14.89 -10.90
CA ILE A 20 12.79 14.37 -9.73
C ILE A 20 13.46 14.97 -8.49
N SER A 21 12.68 15.51 -7.59
CA SER A 21 13.23 16.06 -6.33
C SER A 21 12.17 15.99 -5.23
N GLY A 22 12.63 15.76 -4.02
CA GLY A 22 11.76 15.67 -2.85
C GLY A 22 12.57 15.77 -1.56
N PRO A 23 11.93 15.53 -0.41
CA PRO A 23 12.63 15.46 0.87
C PRO A 23 13.57 14.25 0.93
N ASN A 24 14.48 14.24 1.91
CA ASN A 24 15.34 13.09 2.18
C ASN A 24 14.52 11.87 2.64
N GLY A 25 14.90 10.71 2.13
CA GLY A 25 14.21 9.47 2.41
C GLY A 25 14.36 8.45 1.29
N PHE A 26 13.68 7.33 1.39
CA PHE A 26 13.67 6.35 0.33
C PHE A 26 12.30 6.20 -0.33
N LEU A 27 12.32 5.99 -1.65
CA LEU A 27 11.12 5.82 -2.45
C LEU A 27 10.64 4.36 -2.42
N ILE A 28 9.35 4.20 -2.24
CA ILE A 28 8.66 2.90 -2.19
C ILE A 28 7.74 2.83 -3.42
N PRO A 29 8.02 1.94 -4.38
CA PRO A 29 7.16 1.74 -5.54
C PRO A 29 5.79 1.22 -5.13
N VAL A 30 4.75 1.80 -5.71
CA VAL A 30 3.37 1.32 -5.60
C VAL A 30 2.99 0.70 -6.93
N ARG A 31 2.79 -0.62 -6.95
CA ARG A 31 2.55 -1.39 -8.17
C ARG A 31 1.08 -1.73 -8.34
N ASN A 32 0.62 -1.79 -9.58
CA ASN A 32 -0.69 -2.33 -9.92
C ASN A 32 -0.68 -3.87 -10.01
N LYS A 33 -1.80 -4.46 -10.38
CA LYS A 33 -1.96 -5.92 -10.56
C LYS A 33 -1.06 -6.53 -11.65
N ASP A 34 -0.57 -5.73 -12.58
CA ASP A 34 0.31 -6.14 -13.68
C ASP A 34 1.79 -5.93 -13.33
N GLY A 35 2.10 -5.54 -12.07
CA GLY A 35 3.45 -5.28 -11.59
C GLY A 35 4.03 -3.92 -12.01
N LEU A 36 3.28 -3.10 -12.74
CA LEU A 36 3.72 -1.79 -13.19
C LEU A 36 3.66 -0.75 -12.07
N ILE A 37 4.68 0.10 -11.98
CA ILE A 37 4.71 1.20 -11.01
C ILE A 37 3.69 2.27 -11.43
N GLN A 38 2.68 2.51 -10.59
CA GLN A 38 1.65 3.52 -10.79
C GLN A 38 1.85 4.77 -9.93
N GLY A 39 2.71 4.69 -8.94
CA GLY A 39 3.06 5.80 -8.07
C GLY A 39 4.18 5.44 -7.11
N LEU A 40 4.61 6.44 -6.35
CA LEU A 40 5.65 6.29 -5.36
C LEU A 40 5.16 6.84 -4.00
N LYS A 41 5.51 6.13 -2.93
CA LYS A 41 5.53 6.72 -1.59
C LYS A 41 6.97 7.02 -1.21
N ILE A 42 7.15 7.99 -0.33
CA ILE A 42 8.45 8.25 0.29
C ILE A 42 8.35 7.99 1.78
N ARG A 43 9.30 7.25 2.31
CA ARG A 43 9.54 7.17 3.75
C ARG A 43 10.61 8.18 4.09
N LEU A 44 10.23 9.19 4.86
CA LEU A 44 11.13 10.26 5.26
C LEU A 44 12.16 9.76 6.27
N ASP A 45 13.42 10.22 6.15
CA ASP A 45 14.47 9.96 7.11
C ASP A 45 14.20 10.75 8.40
N ASP A 46 13.85 12.04 8.24
CA ASP A 46 13.54 12.97 9.33
C ASP A 46 12.06 13.35 9.27
N ALA A 47 11.22 12.63 9.99
CA ALA A 47 9.80 12.95 10.11
C ALA A 47 9.51 13.61 11.46
N ASP A 48 8.86 14.77 11.44
CA ASP A 48 8.48 15.52 12.65
C ASP A 48 7.61 14.69 13.61
N THR A 49 6.80 13.79 13.06
CA THR A 49 5.90 12.92 13.81
C THR A 49 5.78 11.54 13.12
N PRO A 50 5.53 10.46 13.89
CA PRO A 50 5.41 9.10 13.32
C PRO A 50 4.35 8.96 12.23
N ASP A 51 3.23 9.69 12.32
CA ASP A 51 2.13 9.68 11.34
C ASP A 51 2.50 10.37 10.03
N ARG A 52 3.55 11.20 10.01
CA ARG A 52 4.05 11.86 8.81
C ARG A 52 5.22 11.15 8.14
N LYS A 53 5.67 10.03 8.69
CA LYS A 53 6.81 9.27 8.20
C LYS A 53 6.66 8.81 6.75
N TYR A 54 5.45 8.52 6.31
CA TYR A 54 5.15 8.07 4.95
C TYR A 54 4.26 9.08 4.23
N ARG A 55 4.68 9.51 3.03
CA ARG A 55 3.91 10.43 2.17
C ARG A 55 3.82 9.89 0.76
N TRP A 56 2.78 10.28 0.05
CA TRP A 56 2.74 10.13 -1.39
C TRP A 56 3.75 11.09 -2.03
N PHE A 57 4.57 10.58 -2.93
CA PHE A 57 5.53 11.38 -3.67
C PHE A 57 4.80 12.12 -4.79
N SER A 58 4.74 13.44 -4.70
CA SER A 58 3.91 14.30 -5.53
C SER A 58 4.65 15.59 -5.87
N SER A 59 4.50 16.05 -7.10
CA SER A 59 5.04 17.32 -7.60
C SER A 59 3.95 18.34 -7.94
N ARG A 60 2.73 18.17 -7.43
CA ARG A 60 1.52 18.95 -7.77
C ARG A 60 1.72 20.47 -7.86
N ASN A 61 2.52 21.05 -6.99
CA ASN A 61 2.70 22.49 -6.89
C ASN A 61 4.00 22.96 -7.56
N MET A 62 4.61 22.13 -8.40
CA MET A 62 5.85 22.43 -9.11
C MET A 62 5.56 22.64 -10.60
N PRO A 63 6.45 23.35 -11.35
CA PRO A 63 6.31 23.54 -12.80
C PRO A 63 6.17 22.18 -13.53
N ASN A 64 5.12 22.04 -14.32
CA ASN A 64 4.71 20.81 -15.01
C ASN A 64 4.57 19.58 -14.08
N GLY A 65 4.41 19.82 -12.78
CA GLY A 65 4.28 18.76 -11.78
C GLY A 65 2.89 18.14 -11.75
N THR A 66 2.82 16.92 -11.25
CA THR A 66 1.59 16.10 -11.19
C THR A 66 1.30 15.66 -9.76
N ARG A 67 0.01 15.68 -9.39
CA ARG A 67 -0.44 15.17 -8.09
C ARG A 67 -0.39 13.66 -8.06
N SER A 68 -0.07 13.10 -6.89
CA SER A 68 -0.29 11.69 -6.62
C SER A 68 -1.74 11.39 -6.23
N TYR A 69 -2.11 10.12 -6.35
CA TYR A 69 -3.36 9.56 -5.87
C TYR A 69 -3.09 8.49 -4.82
N SER A 70 -4.13 8.06 -4.11
CA SER A 70 -4.04 6.95 -3.16
C SER A 70 -4.29 5.63 -3.88
N TRP A 71 -3.26 5.15 -4.59
CA TRP A 71 -3.33 3.87 -5.29
C TRP A 71 -3.26 2.68 -4.32
N VAL A 72 -3.88 1.61 -4.74
CA VAL A 72 -3.75 0.30 -4.10
C VAL A 72 -2.50 -0.40 -4.65
N HIS A 73 -1.66 -0.91 -3.76
CA HIS A 73 -0.48 -1.69 -4.15
C HIS A 73 -0.82 -3.18 -4.17
N VAL A 74 -0.34 -3.87 -5.20
CA VAL A 74 -0.51 -5.31 -5.37
C VAL A 74 0.87 -5.97 -5.44
N THR A 75 1.06 -7.04 -4.68
CA THR A 75 2.29 -7.82 -4.66
C THR A 75 2.00 -9.30 -4.42
N GLY A 76 2.89 -10.17 -4.89
CA GLY A 76 2.73 -11.62 -4.82
C GLY A 76 2.10 -12.21 -6.07
N ASP A 77 1.66 -13.45 -5.96
CA ASP A 77 1.08 -14.23 -7.06
C ASP A 77 -0.36 -13.80 -7.35
N THR A 78 -0.54 -13.01 -8.41
CA THR A 78 -1.85 -12.47 -8.83
C THR A 78 -2.81 -13.50 -9.41
N SER A 79 -2.39 -14.75 -9.62
CA SER A 79 -3.26 -15.84 -10.04
C SER A 79 -4.12 -16.40 -8.90
N ARG A 80 -3.75 -16.12 -7.65
CA ARG A 80 -4.43 -16.61 -6.45
C ARG A 80 -5.82 -16.02 -6.30
N LYS A 81 -6.75 -16.81 -5.80
CA LYS A 81 -8.14 -16.41 -5.53
C LYS A 81 -8.37 -15.98 -4.08
N ARG A 82 -7.35 -16.05 -3.25
CA ARG A 82 -7.27 -15.54 -1.89
C ARG A 82 -6.21 -14.45 -1.84
N ALA A 83 -6.54 -13.31 -1.23
CA ALA A 83 -5.60 -12.22 -1.02
C ALA A 83 -5.62 -11.75 0.43
N PHE A 84 -4.44 -11.40 0.94
CA PHE A 84 -4.30 -10.71 2.21
C PHE A 84 -4.45 -9.20 1.99
N LEU A 85 -5.24 -8.56 2.84
CA LEU A 85 -5.45 -7.11 2.80
C LEU A 85 -4.72 -6.47 3.98
N THR A 86 -3.74 -5.62 3.69
CA THR A 86 -2.92 -4.95 4.72
C THR A 86 -2.72 -3.47 4.43
N GLU A 87 -2.10 -2.75 5.35
CA GLU A 87 -1.73 -1.35 5.19
C GLU A 87 -0.25 -1.22 4.83
N GLY A 88 0.04 -0.39 3.82
CA GLY A 88 1.38 -0.01 3.42
C GLY A 88 2.05 -0.95 2.41
N PRO A 89 2.54 -0.41 1.28
CA PRO A 89 3.17 -1.19 0.22
C PRO A 89 4.39 -1.99 0.69
N LEU A 90 5.31 -1.36 1.42
CA LEU A 90 6.53 -2.02 1.90
C LEU A 90 6.23 -3.22 2.81
N LYS A 91 5.24 -3.07 3.68
CA LYS A 91 4.78 -4.16 4.56
C LYS A 91 4.25 -5.34 3.74
N GLY A 92 3.44 -5.04 2.71
CA GLY A 92 2.92 -6.07 1.83
C GLY A 92 4.01 -6.79 1.04
N ASP A 93 5.01 -6.07 0.51
CA ASP A 93 6.14 -6.66 -0.20
C ASP A 93 6.92 -7.63 0.70
N VAL A 94 7.26 -7.20 1.92
CA VAL A 94 7.95 -8.04 2.90
C VAL A 94 7.11 -9.25 3.29
N ALA A 95 5.82 -9.04 3.61
CA ALA A 95 4.93 -10.13 4.02
C ALA A 95 4.70 -11.13 2.90
N SER A 96 4.51 -10.69 1.65
CA SER A 96 4.37 -11.56 0.49
C SER A 96 5.62 -12.44 0.30
N HIS A 97 6.81 -11.82 0.35
CA HIS A 97 8.08 -12.53 0.24
C HIS A 97 8.23 -13.62 1.32
N LEU A 98 7.97 -13.26 2.57
CA LEU A 98 8.09 -14.20 3.71
C LEU A 98 7.00 -15.27 3.73
N ALA A 99 5.86 -15.03 3.08
CA ALA A 99 4.74 -15.95 2.97
C ALA A 99 4.71 -16.74 1.63
N ASN A 100 5.85 -17.06 1.05
CA ASN A 100 5.96 -17.81 -0.20
C ASN A 100 5.14 -17.21 -1.36
N ASN A 101 5.29 -15.91 -1.56
CA ASN A 101 4.64 -15.16 -2.63
C ASN A 101 3.10 -15.18 -2.56
N GLU A 102 2.53 -15.21 -1.35
CA GLU A 102 1.09 -15.01 -1.18
C GLU A 102 0.67 -13.66 -1.73
N LEU A 103 -0.54 -13.59 -2.30
CA LEU A 103 -1.08 -12.34 -2.84
C LEU A 103 -1.44 -11.38 -1.71
N PHE A 104 -0.86 -10.18 -1.75
CA PHE A 104 -1.19 -9.06 -0.87
C PHE A 104 -1.75 -7.89 -1.68
N ILE A 105 -2.84 -7.32 -1.16
CA ILE A 105 -3.44 -6.07 -1.61
C ILE A 105 -3.22 -5.06 -0.49
N CYS A 106 -2.53 -3.95 -0.78
CA CYS A 106 -2.10 -3.02 0.25
C CYS A 106 -2.69 -1.64 0.02
N ILE A 107 -3.43 -1.13 1.00
CA ILE A 107 -3.94 0.24 0.96
C ILE A 107 -2.89 1.23 1.44
N GLY A 108 -2.92 2.44 0.91
CA GLY A 108 -1.92 3.48 1.24
C GLY A 108 -2.09 4.08 2.64
N GLY A 109 -3.15 3.71 3.35
CA GLY A 109 -3.58 4.12 4.68
C GLY A 109 -5.03 3.71 4.88
N VAL A 110 -5.45 3.50 6.12
CA VAL A 110 -6.79 2.95 6.45
C VAL A 110 -7.98 3.74 5.85
N ASN A 111 -7.78 5.01 5.54
CA ASN A 111 -8.78 5.87 4.89
C ASN A 111 -8.61 5.95 3.36
N ALA A 112 -7.58 5.31 2.79
CA ALA A 112 -7.23 5.38 1.37
C ALA A 112 -7.81 4.19 0.59
N LEU A 113 -9.14 4.10 0.50
CA LEU A 113 -9.87 2.96 -0.09
C LEU A 113 -10.14 3.11 -1.59
N GLY A 114 -9.70 4.21 -2.22
CA GLY A 114 -9.89 4.45 -3.65
C GLY A 114 -9.31 3.30 -4.49
N GLY A 115 -10.12 2.71 -5.37
CA GLY A 115 -9.71 1.61 -6.23
C GLY A 115 -9.61 0.22 -5.59
N LEU A 116 -9.81 0.08 -4.26
CA LEU A 116 -9.68 -1.21 -3.58
C LEU A 116 -10.64 -2.27 -4.12
N THR A 117 -11.92 -1.94 -4.20
CA THR A 117 -12.95 -2.89 -4.67
C THR A 117 -12.77 -3.25 -6.14
N ASP A 118 -12.31 -2.31 -6.96
CA ASP A 118 -12.05 -2.55 -8.37
C ASP A 118 -10.81 -3.44 -8.55
N THR A 119 -9.73 -3.18 -7.81
CA THR A 119 -8.54 -4.05 -7.78
C THR A 119 -8.92 -5.50 -7.39
N ILE A 120 -9.76 -5.68 -6.34
CA ILE A 120 -10.22 -7.01 -5.92
C ILE A 120 -10.99 -7.72 -7.03
N ARG A 121 -11.90 -6.99 -7.72
CA ARG A 121 -12.68 -7.54 -8.85
C ARG A 121 -11.80 -7.90 -10.05
N GLU A 122 -10.90 -7.01 -10.44
CA GLU A 122 -9.99 -7.20 -11.57
C GLU A 122 -9.04 -8.38 -11.36
N LEU A 123 -8.57 -8.62 -10.15
CA LEU A 123 -7.79 -9.81 -9.78
C LEU A 123 -8.64 -11.08 -9.73
N GLY A 124 -9.96 -10.97 -9.73
CA GLY A 124 -10.87 -12.10 -9.59
C GLY A 124 -10.72 -12.82 -8.25
N VAL A 125 -10.33 -12.08 -7.20
CA VAL A 125 -10.21 -12.59 -5.83
C VAL A 125 -11.59 -12.96 -5.30
N ARG A 126 -11.66 -14.09 -4.60
CA ARG A 126 -12.89 -14.64 -4.00
C ARG A 126 -12.84 -14.70 -2.47
N GLU A 127 -11.66 -14.48 -1.91
CA GLU A 127 -11.46 -14.47 -0.47
C GLU A 127 -10.48 -13.36 -0.08
N ILE A 128 -10.92 -12.50 0.83
CA ILE A 128 -10.08 -11.50 1.49
C ILE A 128 -9.80 -11.94 2.91
N VAL A 129 -8.53 -11.98 3.25
CA VAL A 129 -8.02 -12.21 4.60
C VAL A 129 -7.48 -10.89 5.13
N GLU A 130 -8.20 -10.25 6.02
CA GLU A 130 -7.76 -9.00 6.65
C GLU A 130 -6.54 -9.26 7.53
N ALA A 131 -5.44 -8.56 7.25
CA ALA A 131 -4.17 -8.62 7.98
C ALA A 131 -3.69 -7.19 8.34
N MET A 132 -4.58 -6.41 8.95
CA MET A 132 -4.30 -5.05 9.42
C MET A 132 -3.51 -5.07 10.72
N ASP A 133 -2.78 -3.99 11.00
CA ASP A 133 -1.96 -3.84 12.20
C ASP A 133 -2.74 -4.13 13.48
N MET A 134 -2.07 -4.74 14.45
CA MET A 134 -2.70 -5.15 15.72
C MET A 134 -3.06 -3.96 16.63
N ASP A 135 -2.51 -2.76 16.38
CA ASP A 135 -2.84 -1.54 17.13
C ASP A 135 -4.24 -0.96 16.80
N GLN A 136 -4.94 -1.51 15.81
CA GLN A 136 -6.35 -1.18 15.53
C GLN A 136 -7.27 -1.28 16.76
N MET A 137 -6.87 -2.05 17.76
CA MET A 137 -7.65 -2.26 18.99
C MET A 137 -7.66 -1.02 19.91
N THR A 138 -6.65 -0.18 19.84
CA THR A 138 -6.43 0.95 20.75
C THR A 138 -6.83 2.30 20.15
N ASN A 139 -6.84 2.44 18.82
CA ASN A 139 -7.16 3.69 18.14
C ASN A 139 -8.56 3.65 17.51
N LYS A 140 -9.49 4.48 18.05
CA LYS A 140 -10.87 4.53 17.57
C LYS A 140 -10.97 4.90 16.09
N ASN A 141 -10.20 5.88 15.62
CA ASN A 141 -10.25 6.34 14.22
C ASN A 141 -9.79 5.24 13.27
N VAL A 142 -8.74 4.51 13.63
CA VAL A 142 -8.25 3.35 12.85
C VAL A 142 -9.32 2.26 12.80
N ARG A 143 -9.94 1.96 13.94
CA ARG A 143 -11.01 0.96 14.02
C ARG A 143 -12.20 1.32 13.14
N ASP A 144 -12.67 2.57 13.18
CA ASP A 144 -13.81 3.03 12.38
C ASP A 144 -13.50 2.99 10.88
N ALA A 145 -12.27 3.34 10.48
CA ALA A 145 -11.80 3.23 9.11
C ALA A 145 -11.74 1.77 8.62
N ILE A 146 -11.26 0.85 9.46
CA ILE A 146 -11.26 -0.59 9.14
C ILE A 146 -12.69 -1.13 9.02
N LEU A 147 -13.61 -0.70 9.87
CA LEU A 147 -15.03 -1.08 9.75
C LEU A 147 -15.63 -0.60 8.43
N THR A 148 -15.28 0.61 7.98
CA THR A 148 -15.70 1.14 6.68
C THR A 148 -15.13 0.30 5.55
N MET A 149 -13.84 -0.01 5.57
CA MET A 149 -13.17 -0.88 4.60
C MET A 149 -13.85 -2.26 4.51
N ARG A 150 -14.16 -2.88 5.66
CA ARG A 150 -14.86 -4.17 5.70
C ARG A 150 -16.23 -4.09 5.03
N LYS A 151 -16.98 -3.01 5.28
CA LYS A 151 -18.28 -2.79 4.65
C LYS A 151 -18.15 -2.69 3.13
N GLU A 152 -17.17 -1.93 2.64
CA GLU A 152 -16.94 -1.76 1.20
C GLU A 152 -16.53 -3.09 0.53
N VAL A 153 -15.60 -3.83 1.11
CA VAL A 153 -15.19 -5.14 0.56
C VAL A 153 -16.35 -6.13 0.55
N LYS A 154 -17.15 -6.19 1.62
CA LYS A 154 -18.30 -7.11 1.72
C LYS A 154 -19.45 -6.80 0.76
N LYS A 155 -19.47 -5.63 0.11
CA LYS A 155 -20.40 -5.33 -0.99
C LYS A 155 -20.07 -6.07 -2.28
N ILE A 156 -18.88 -6.66 -2.42
CA ILE A 156 -18.49 -7.44 -3.59
C ILE A 156 -19.24 -8.77 -3.57
N PRO A 157 -20.07 -9.07 -4.58
CA PRO A 157 -20.85 -10.30 -4.58
C PRO A 157 -19.98 -11.56 -4.52
N GLY A 158 -20.33 -12.48 -3.64
CA GLY A 158 -19.65 -13.78 -3.51
C GLY A 158 -18.28 -13.72 -2.84
N ILE A 159 -17.83 -12.56 -2.33
CA ILE A 159 -16.56 -12.45 -1.60
C ILE A 159 -16.67 -13.11 -0.21
N ARG A 160 -15.73 -13.96 0.12
CA ARG A 160 -15.53 -14.41 1.50
C ARG A 160 -14.58 -13.45 2.21
N TYR A 161 -14.85 -13.20 3.47
CA TYR A 161 -14.06 -12.28 4.28
C TYR A 161 -13.74 -12.93 5.62
N SER A 162 -12.45 -13.03 5.93
CA SER A 162 -11.94 -13.54 7.20
C SER A 162 -10.91 -12.57 7.78
N LYS A 163 -10.50 -12.81 9.01
CA LYS A 163 -9.46 -12.03 9.68
C LYS A 163 -8.30 -12.96 10.04
N TYR A 164 -7.09 -12.54 9.71
CA TYR A 164 -5.86 -13.15 10.20
C TYR A 164 -5.43 -12.44 11.48
N THR A 165 -5.13 -13.21 12.50
CA THR A 165 -4.65 -12.70 13.79
C THR A 165 -3.36 -13.40 14.18
N TRP A 166 -2.47 -12.67 14.81
CA TRP A 166 -1.18 -13.16 15.31
C TRP A 166 -0.92 -12.63 16.72
N ASN A 167 0.23 -13.01 17.30
CA ASN A 167 0.64 -12.50 18.60
C ASN A 167 0.75 -10.97 18.57
N PRO A 168 0.00 -10.24 19.41
CA PRO A 168 -0.05 -8.77 19.42
C PRO A 168 1.27 -8.10 19.84
N ALA A 169 2.27 -8.86 20.28
CA ALA A 169 3.63 -8.35 20.46
C ALA A 169 4.25 -7.86 19.13
N TYR A 170 3.77 -8.36 18.00
CA TYR A 170 4.17 -7.92 16.65
C TYR A 170 3.10 -6.99 16.09
N LYS A 171 3.48 -5.76 15.76
CA LYS A 171 2.54 -4.75 15.25
C LYS A 171 1.99 -5.14 13.88
N GLY A 172 2.86 -5.40 12.92
CA GLY A 172 2.53 -5.72 11.54
C GLY A 172 2.59 -7.22 11.24
N VAL A 173 1.92 -7.64 10.17
CA VAL A 173 1.99 -9.01 9.66
C VAL A 173 3.40 -9.36 9.18
N ASP A 174 4.12 -8.41 8.63
CA ASP A 174 5.51 -8.52 8.21
C ASP A 174 6.45 -8.82 9.39
N ASP A 175 6.33 -8.08 10.50
CA ASP A 175 7.11 -8.31 11.72
C ASP A 175 6.85 -9.71 12.28
N TYR A 176 5.58 -10.14 12.30
CA TYR A 176 5.20 -11.48 12.75
C TYR A 176 5.80 -12.58 11.85
N LEU A 177 5.67 -12.44 10.53
CA LEU A 177 6.22 -13.42 9.60
C LEU A 177 7.75 -13.49 9.68
N LEU A 178 8.42 -12.35 9.81
CA LEU A 178 9.88 -12.28 9.99
C LEU A 178 10.32 -13.04 11.25
N SER A 179 9.59 -12.90 12.36
CA SER A 179 9.90 -13.61 13.60
C SER A 179 9.79 -15.13 13.45
N ARG A 180 8.92 -15.61 12.57
CA ARG A 180 8.75 -17.03 12.29
C ARG A 180 9.94 -17.64 11.51
N VAL A 181 10.47 -16.87 10.55
CA VAL A 181 11.63 -17.28 9.76
C VAL A 181 12.90 -17.25 10.60
N ALA A 182 13.07 -16.27 11.48
CA ALA A 182 14.22 -16.17 12.38
C ALA A 182 14.27 -17.27 13.45
N ALA A 183 13.15 -17.97 13.70
CA ALA A 183 13.05 -19.05 14.68
C ALA A 183 13.25 -20.46 14.08
N MET A 184 13.48 -20.57 12.78
CA MET A 184 13.78 -21.81 12.03
C MET A 184 15.28 -21.95 11.83
#